data_ed8bd7b5ff34686b3c77ac0fad61e39a
#
_entry.id   ed8bd7b5ff34686b3c77ac0fad61e39a
#
_cell.length_a   1.000
_cell.length_b   1.000
_cell.length_c   1.000
_cell.angle_alpha   90.00
_cell.angle_beta   90.00
_cell.angle_gamma   90.00
#
_symmetry.space_group_name_H-M   'P 1'
#
loop_
_entity.id
_entity.type
_entity.pdbx_description
1 polymer ?
#
loop_
_entity_poly.entity_id
_entity_poly.type
_entity_poly.pdbx_seq_one_letter_code
_entity_poly.pdbx_strand_id
1 'polypeptide(L)'
;MDDFVATLLTIVVGLITVPVAVFFIEVTAATATMLARRFGASAKEVRGTLRPRIAVLITAHNESVGLTSILEDVKQQVQPDDRILVVADNCTDDTASMASTHGVEVIERRDMTKRAKSFAVDFGIRHLALNPPEILIMLDADCRLADNAIYELAMTCAAACRPVQALYRKLAPSSSSNNLQVSEFAWRLKNWLRPLGLKTLGLPCQLMGTGMAFPWDAIRRVDLASSWLAEDLRLGIDMASQGRHPLFCPTAHVTSQFGASATAVRTQCERWERGHVKMILSAFPRLLCSAIAARDWRVIALAFDLAVPPLSLLAIIVAATLACTAVYALLGFSSTAFSLCAGTAIAFLVATFLAWLTAGRDLITVKDLLLIARYGIDKVRRYRVILSK
;
A
#
# COMPACT_ATOMS: atom_id res chain seq x y z
N MET A 1 -2.51 -36.64 24.97
CA MET A 1 -3.35 -35.88 23.98
C MET A 1 -3.38 -34.38 24.35
N ASP A 2 -3.50 -34.05 25.62
CA ASP A 2 -3.61 -32.67 26.12
C ASP A 2 -2.35 -31.85 25.90
N ASP A 3 -1.15 -32.41 26.13
CA ASP A 3 0.12 -31.74 25.83
C ASP A 3 0.32 -31.43 24.33
N PHE A 4 -0.14 -32.32 23.45
CA PHE A 4 -0.09 -32.09 22.00
C PHE A 4 -0.98 -30.93 21.59
N VAL A 5 -2.22 -30.85 22.11
CA VAL A 5 -3.15 -29.75 21.80
C VAL A 5 -2.61 -28.43 22.37
N ALA A 6 -2.08 -28.44 23.62
CA ALA A 6 -1.47 -27.26 24.22
C ALA A 6 -0.28 -26.73 23.39
N THR A 7 0.59 -27.64 22.94
CA THR A 7 1.73 -27.29 22.10
C THR A 7 1.27 -26.73 20.74
N LEU A 8 0.30 -27.36 20.08
CA LEU A 8 -0.25 -26.89 18.81
C LEU A 8 -0.86 -25.49 18.94
N LEU A 9 -1.68 -25.24 19.97
CA LEU A 9 -2.26 -23.93 20.24
C LEU A 9 -1.17 -22.87 20.48
N THR A 10 -0.12 -23.23 21.23
CA THR A 10 1.00 -22.30 21.50
C THR A 10 1.74 -21.95 20.20
N ILE A 11 1.97 -22.92 19.31
CA ILE A 11 2.57 -22.67 17.97
C ILE A 11 1.68 -21.75 17.15
N VAL A 12 0.37 -22.00 17.09
CA VAL A 12 -0.59 -21.16 16.35
C VAL A 12 -0.57 -19.72 16.87
N VAL A 13 -0.60 -19.54 18.20
CA VAL A 13 -0.49 -18.22 18.82
C VAL A 13 0.84 -17.56 18.46
N GLY A 14 1.95 -18.29 18.51
CA GLY A 14 3.27 -17.80 18.12
C GLY A 14 3.30 -17.27 16.67
N LEU A 15 2.68 -18.01 15.75
CA LEU A 15 2.57 -17.58 14.33
C LEU A 15 1.74 -16.29 14.18
N ILE A 16 0.69 -16.11 14.99
CA ILE A 16 -0.15 -14.89 14.98
C ILE A 16 0.57 -13.73 15.67
N THR A 17 1.40 -14.00 16.66
CA THR A 17 2.17 -12.97 17.37
C THR A 17 3.13 -12.24 16.44
N VAL A 18 3.71 -12.94 15.45
CA VAL A 18 4.67 -12.32 14.50
C VAL A 18 4.05 -11.13 13.73
N PRO A 19 2.97 -11.26 12.96
CA PRO A 19 2.39 -10.13 12.24
C PRO A 19 1.85 -9.03 13.17
N VAL A 20 1.40 -9.38 14.40
CA VAL A 20 0.99 -8.39 15.40
C VAL A 20 2.20 -7.61 15.91
N ALA A 21 3.33 -8.27 16.18
CA ALA A 21 4.56 -7.61 16.61
C ALA A 21 5.11 -6.66 15.52
N VAL A 22 5.11 -7.10 14.25
CA VAL A 22 5.50 -6.25 13.13
C VAL A 22 4.61 -5.00 13.06
N PHE A 23 3.30 -5.19 13.08
CA PHE A 23 2.33 -4.09 13.09
C PHE A 23 2.55 -3.13 14.28
N PHE A 24 2.78 -3.66 15.48
CA PHE A 24 3.04 -2.88 16.69
C PHE A 24 4.32 -2.04 16.55
N ILE A 25 5.41 -2.63 16.05
CA ILE A 25 6.70 -1.96 15.86
C ILE A 25 6.56 -0.83 14.83
N GLU A 26 5.93 -1.09 13.69
CA GLU A 26 5.72 -0.10 12.63
C GLU A 26 4.89 1.09 13.11
N VAL A 27 3.76 0.86 13.78
CA VAL A 27 2.89 1.92 14.29
C VAL A 27 3.57 2.73 15.41
N THR A 28 4.30 2.07 16.30
CA THR A 28 5.01 2.74 17.41
C THR A 28 6.12 3.63 16.87
N ALA A 29 6.91 3.15 15.90
CA ALA A 29 7.95 3.92 15.24
C ALA A 29 7.37 5.14 14.50
N ALA A 30 6.25 4.98 13.78
CA ALA A 30 5.56 6.09 13.13
C ALA A 30 5.06 7.13 14.14
N THR A 31 4.42 6.67 15.21
CA THR A 31 3.90 7.54 16.29
C THR A 31 5.02 8.36 16.93
N ALA A 32 6.15 7.72 17.25
CA ALA A 32 7.32 8.39 17.79
C ALA A 32 7.84 9.50 16.85
N THR A 33 7.92 9.22 15.54
CA THR A 33 8.33 10.22 14.54
C THR A 33 7.35 11.38 14.46
N MET A 34 6.03 11.10 14.47
CA MET A 34 5.03 12.18 14.42
C MET A 34 5.06 13.06 15.67
N LEU A 35 5.29 12.47 16.82
CA LEU A 35 5.49 13.21 18.07
C LEU A 35 6.76 14.07 18.02
N ALA A 36 7.90 13.51 17.61
CA ALA A 36 9.16 14.23 17.50
C ALA A 36 9.05 15.44 16.57
N ARG A 37 8.33 15.32 15.45
CA ARG A 37 8.08 16.45 14.52
C ARG A 37 7.23 17.56 15.15
N ARG A 38 6.30 17.24 16.03
CA ARG A 38 5.53 18.26 16.78
C ARG A 38 6.40 19.09 17.72
N PHE A 39 7.52 18.54 18.18
CA PHE A 39 8.48 19.19 19.06
C PHE A 39 9.67 19.82 18.32
N GLY A 40 9.57 20.06 16.99
CA GLY A 40 10.52 20.89 16.25
C GLY A 40 11.64 20.16 15.52
N ALA A 41 11.58 18.84 15.37
CA ALA A 41 12.52 18.12 14.51
C ALA A 41 12.20 18.39 13.03
N SER A 42 12.88 19.39 12.43
CA SER A 42 12.76 19.70 11.01
C SER A 42 13.52 18.66 10.17
N ALA A 43 12.90 18.17 9.10
CA ALA A 43 13.62 17.39 8.10
C ALA A 43 14.59 18.32 7.35
N LYS A 44 15.86 17.91 7.19
CA LYS A 44 16.81 18.63 6.33
C LYS A 44 16.30 18.58 4.88
N GLU A 45 16.00 19.76 4.33
CA GLU A 45 15.78 19.91 2.90
C GLU A 45 17.08 19.60 2.14
N VAL A 46 17.04 18.71 1.20
CA VAL A 46 18.13 18.49 0.25
C VAL A 46 18.02 19.59 -0.82
N ARG A 47 18.65 20.72 -0.58
CA ARG A 47 18.75 21.81 -1.56
C ARG A 47 20.04 21.67 -2.36
N GLY A 48 19.97 21.82 -3.69
CA GLY A 48 21.14 22.15 -4.48
C GLY A 48 21.55 21.21 -5.62
N THR A 49 20.79 20.19 -5.97
CA THR A 49 21.04 19.40 -7.19
C THR A 49 20.00 19.74 -8.28
N LEU A 50 20.43 19.77 -9.54
CA LEU A 50 19.51 19.89 -10.68
C LEU A 50 18.55 18.71 -10.65
N ARG A 51 17.27 18.99 -10.82
CA ARG A 51 16.25 17.94 -10.90
C ARG A 51 16.46 17.11 -12.18
N PRO A 52 16.50 15.77 -12.08
CA PRO A 52 16.64 14.92 -13.25
C PRO A 52 15.45 15.09 -14.21
N ARG A 53 15.69 14.81 -15.50
CA ARG A 53 14.61 14.75 -16.51
C ARG A 53 13.70 13.58 -16.20
N ILE A 54 12.40 13.85 -16.16
CA ILE A 54 11.39 12.83 -15.81
C ILE A 54 10.44 12.54 -16.97
N ALA A 55 9.79 11.39 -16.90
CA ALA A 55 8.53 11.14 -17.57
C ALA A 55 7.46 10.77 -16.54
N VAL A 56 6.28 11.36 -16.71
CA VAL A 56 5.09 10.98 -15.93
C VAL A 56 4.24 10.07 -16.80
N LEU A 57 4.08 8.82 -16.39
CA LEU A 57 3.24 7.83 -17.06
C LEU A 57 1.91 7.71 -16.32
N ILE A 58 0.82 8.04 -17.01
CA ILE A 58 -0.55 7.95 -16.49
C ILE A 58 -1.28 6.85 -17.27
N THR A 59 -1.78 5.84 -16.55
CA THR A 59 -2.64 4.79 -17.15
C THR A 59 -4.10 5.12 -16.90
N ALA A 60 -4.92 5.12 -17.96
CA ALA A 60 -6.32 5.46 -17.92
C ALA A 60 -7.19 4.39 -18.62
N HIS A 61 -8.33 4.06 -18.00
CA HIS A 61 -9.34 3.17 -18.59
C HIS A 61 -10.74 3.72 -18.29
N ASN A 62 -11.37 4.36 -19.30
CA ASN A 62 -12.66 5.03 -19.17
C ASN A 62 -12.67 6.08 -18.04
N GLU A 63 -11.71 7.03 -18.10
CA GLU A 63 -11.47 8.06 -17.08
C GLU A 63 -11.56 9.48 -17.65
N SER A 64 -12.40 9.71 -18.67
CA SER A 64 -12.51 11.00 -19.36
C SER A 64 -12.80 12.18 -18.40
N VAL A 65 -13.56 11.96 -17.32
CA VAL A 65 -13.90 13.01 -16.36
C VAL A 65 -12.77 13.24 -15.33
N GLY A 66 -12.14 12.18 -14.84
CA GLY A 66 -11.09 12.26 -13.80
C GLY A 66 -9.75 12.76 -14.32
N LEU A 67 -9.44 12.47 -15.56
CA LEU A 67 -8.14 12.69 -16.17
C LEU A 67 -7.73 14.17 -16.25
N THR A 68 -8.68 15.08 -16.50
CA THR A 68 -8.40 16.53 -16.58
C THR A 68 -7.68 17.04 -15.32
N SER A 69 -8.19 16.68 -14.15
CA SER A 69 -7.67 17.18 -12.88
C SER A 69 -6.23 16.73 -12.62
N ILE A 70 -5.89 15.47 -12.89
CA ILE A 70 -4.52 14.99 -12.70
C ILE A 70 -3.57 15.59 -13.75
N LEU A 71 -4.02 15.79 -14.98
CA LEU A 71 -3.20 16.43 -16.01
C LEU A 71 -2.87 17.88 -15.65
N GLU A 72 -3.83 18.64 -15.10
CA GLU A 72 -3.60 19.97 -14.59
C GLU A 72 -2.57 19.99 -13.45
N ASP A 73 -2.72 19.11 -12.45
CA ASP A 73 -1.79 19.00 -11.34
C ASP A 73 -0.37 18.65 -11.81
N VAL A 74 -0.24 17.75 -12.78
CA VAL A 74 1.05 17.33 -13.36
C VAL A 74 1.68 18.47 -14.15
N LYS A 75 0.92 19.14 -15.03
CA LYS A 75 1.41 20.24 -15.88
C LYS A 75 1.95 21.43 -15.08
N GLN A 76 1.41 21.68 -13.89
CA GLN A 76 1.92 22.72 -12.99
C GLN A 76 3.26 22.38 -12.35
N GLN A 77 3.68 21.11 -12.36
CA GLN A 77 4.87 20.63 -11.64
C GLN A 77 5.99 20.10 -12.54
N VAL A 78 5.73 19.93 -13.84
CA VAL A 78 6.73 19.48 -14.81
C VAL A 78 7.53 20.65 -15.39
N GLN A 79 8.73 20.35 -15.89
CA GLN A 79 9.61 21.28 -16.60
C GLN A 79 9.48 21.07 -18.13
N PRO A 80 9.96 22.03 -18.96
CA PRO A 80 9.81 21.92 -20.43
C PRO A 80 10.41 20.66 -21.05
N ASP A 81 11.47 20.09 -20.47
CA ASP A 81 12.14 18.88 -20.98
C ASP A 81 11.53 17.57 -20.46
N ASP A 82 10.53 17.68 -19.58
CA ASP A 82 9.83 16.51 -19.05
C ASP A 82 8.77 16.02 -20.03
N ARG A 83 8.42 14.75 -19.90
CA ARG A 83 7.38 14.13 -20.72
C ARG A 83 6.17 13.76 -19.88
N ILE A 84 4.98 13.96 -20.41
CA ILE A 84 3.72 13.46 -19.86
C ILE A 84 3.15 12.49 -20.88
N LEU A 85 3.04 11.22 -20.53
CA LEU A 85 2.48 10.18 -21.38
C LEU A 85 1.22 9.59 -20.76
N VAL A 86 0.11 9.67 -21.47
CA VAL A 86 -1.14 8.99 -21.14
C VAL A 86 -1.25 7.72 -21.97
N VAL A 87 -1.49 6.59 -21.31
CA VAL A 87 -1.85 5.33 -21.96
C VAL A 87 -3.35 5.11 -21.78
N ALA A 88 -4.12 5.32 -22.84
CA ALA A 88 -5.55 5.01 -22.90
C ALA A 88 -5.71 3.51 -23.19
N ASP A 89 -5.95 2.71 -22.13
CA ASP A 89 -5.98 1.25 -22.21
C ASP A 89 -7.40 0.71 -22.33
N ASN A 90 -7.73 0.13 -23.48
CA ASN A 90 -9.03 -0.47 -23.77
C ASN A 90 -10.21 0.49 -23.49
N CYS A 91 -10.04 1.79 -23.72
CA CYS A 91 -11.08 2.79 -23.54
C CYS A 91 -12.19 2.65 -24.57
N THR A 92 -13.43 2.86 -24.12
CA THR A 92 -14.64 2.92 -24.94
C THR A 92 -15.29 4.30 -24.94
N ASP A 93 -14.77 5.22 -24.12
CA ASP A 93 -15.16 6.62 -23.99
C ASP A 93 -14.13 7.54 -24.70
N ASP A 94 -14.25 8.84 -24.50
CA ASP A 94 -13.40 9.88 -25.09
C ASP A 94 -12.11 10.16 -24.29
N THR A 95 -11.67 9.24 -23.41
CA THR A 95 -10.45 9.41 -22.58
C THR A 95 -9.23 9.82 -23.42
N ALA A 96 -8.96 9.16 -24.55
CA ALA A 96 -7.80 9.45 -25.38
C ALA A 96 -7.87 10.85 -26.04
N SER A 97 -9.04 11.21 -26.57
CA SER A 97 -9.26 12.53 -27.19
C SER A 97 -9.16 13.64 -26.14
N MET A 98 -9.74 13.43 -24.95
CA MET A 98 -9.66 14.36 -23.83
C MET A 98 -8.20 14.59 -23.41
N ALA A 99 -7.40 13.55 -23.25
CA ALA A 99 -5.97 13.67 -22.96
C ALA A 99 -5.23 14.49 -24.04
N SER A 100 -5.53 14.25 -25.31
CA SER A 100 -4.90 14.96 -26.44
C SER A 100 -5.19 16.47 -26.42
N THR A 101 -6.39 16.89 -25.99
CA THR A 101 -6.73 18.33 -25.88
C THR A 101 -5.88 19.06 -24.85
N HIS A 102 -5.31 18.33 -23.88
CA HIS A 102 -4.37 18.88 -22.89
C HIS A 102 -2.93 19.01 -23.45
N GLY A 103 -2.65 18.63 -24.71
CA GLY A 103 -1.33 18.79 -25.33
C GLY A 103 -0.25 17.89 -24.71
N VAL A 104 -0.62 16.73 -24.20
CA VAL A 104 0.28 15.69 -23.67
C VAL A 104 0.44 14.56 -24.69
N GLU A 105 1.48 13.73 -24.54
CA GLU A 105 1.62 12.52 -25.36
C GLU A 105 0.51 11.52 -25.00
N VAL A 106 -0.15 10.95 -26.02
CA VAL A 106 -1.21 9.95 -25.84
C VAL A 106 -0.95 8.76 -26.74
N ILE A 107 -1.02 7.57 -26.16
CA ILE A 107 -1.00 6.32 -26.90
C ILE A 107 -2.21 5.46 -26.51
N GLU A 108 -2.85 4.85 -27.49
CA GLU A 108 -3.98 3.95 -27.28
C GLU A 108 -3.52 2.50 -27.34
N ARG A 109 -3.96 1.71 -26.37
CA ARG A 109 -3.77 0.27 -26.39
C ARG A 109 -5.13 -0.42 -26.42
N ARG A 110 -5.33 -1.30 -27.40
CA ARG A 110 -6.57 -2.10 -27.57
C ARG A 110 -6.22 -3.59 -27.61
N ASP A 111 -6.36 -4.25 -26.47
CA ASP A 111 -6.14 -5.68 -26.33
C ASP A 111 -7.06 -6.23 -25.23
N MET A 112 -8.22 -6.74 -25.63
CA MET A 112 -9.24 -7.27 -24.71
C MET A 112 -8.85 -8.60 -24.06
N THR A 113 -7.77 -9.23 -24.50
CA THR A 113 -7.24 -10.47 -23.90
C THR A 113 -6.31 -10.17 -22.71
N LYS A 114 -5.72 -8.98 -22.67
CA LYS A 114 -4.74 -8.53 -21.65
C LYS A 114 -5.23 -7.25 -20.99
N ARG A 115 -6.09 -7.38 -19.97
CA ARG A 115 -6.79 -6.24 -19.35
C ARG A 115 -6.16 -5.69 -18.06
N ALA A 116 -5.09 -6.29 -17.53
CA ALA A 116 -4.47 -5.80 -16.31
C ALA A 116 -3.70 -4.49 -16.56
N LYS A 117 -3.69 -3.59 -15.57
CA LYS A 117 -2.98 -2.30 -15.60
C LYS A 117 -1.49 -2.46 -15.95
N SER A 118 -0.86 -3.55 -15.51
CA SER A 118 0.54 -3.88 -15.81
C SER A 118 0.85 -3.91 -17.32
N PHE A 119 -0.08 -4.35 -18.16
CA PHE A 119 0.11 -4.33 -19.63
C PHE A 119 0.08 -2.91 -20.20
N ALA A 120 -0.74 -2.02 -19.63
CA ALA A 120 -0.75 -0.61 -20.02
C ALA A 120 0.56 0.08 -19.61
N VAL A 121 1.05 -0.22 -18.40
CA VAL A 121 2.34 0.28 -17.92
C VAL A 121 3.49 -0.21 -18.79
N ASP A 122 3.56 -1.51 -19.11
CA ASP A 122 4.58 -2.08 -20.02
C ASP A 122 4.55 -1.41 -21.40
N PHE A 123 3.35 -1.20 -21.94
CA PHE A 123 3.17 -0.52 -23.24
C PHE A 123 3.70 0.91 -23.21
N GLY A 124 3.41 1.65 -22.14
CA GLY A 124 3.92 3.02 -21.94
C GLY A 124 5.44 3.05 -21.76
N ILE A 125 6.03 2.13 -21.02
CA ILE A 125 7.49 2.04 -20.83
C ILE A 125 8.20 1.76 -22.17
N ARG A 126 7.67 0.87 -22.99
CA ARG A 126 8.22 0.60 -24.33
C ARG A 126 8.18 1.84 -25.22
N HIS A 127 7.12 2.64 -25.17
CA HIS A 127 7.04 3.89 -25.90
C HIS A 127 8.07 4.92 -25.37
N LEU A 128 8.20 5.06 -24.06
CA LEU A 128 9.17 5.96 -23.43
C LEU A 128 10.62 5.55 -23.72
N ALA A 129 10.89 4.27 -24.00
CA ALA A 129 12.22 3.79 -24.35
C ALA A 129 12.80 4.38 -25.66
N LEU A 130 11.97 4.96 -26.54
CA LEU A 130 12.41 5.67 -27.74
C LEU A 130 13.16 6.99 -27.41
N ASN A 131 12.80 7.63 -26.30
CA ASN A 131 13.49 8.79 -25.74
C ASN A 131 13.39 8.72 -24.20
N PRO A 132 14.29 7.96 -23.55
CA PRO A 132 14.14 7.58 -22.16
C PRO A 132 14.38 8.74 -21.19
N PRO A 133 13.55 8.86 -20.12
CA PRO A 133 13.81 9.78 -19.02
C PRO A 133 14.93 9.25 -18.12
N GLU A 134 15.38 10.04 -17.13
CA GLU A 134 16.22 9.54 -16.04
C GLU A 134 15.36 8.87 -14.95
N ILE A 135 14.19 9.46 -14.67
CA ILE A 135 13.23 8.97 -13.67
C ILE A 135 11.86 8.80 -14.33
N LEU A 136 11.23 7.66 -14.10
CA LEU A 136 9.84 7.42 -14.45
C LEU A 136 8.95 7.58 -13.21
N ILE A 137 7.91 8.42 -13.30
CA ILE A 137 6.86 8.57 -12.27
C ILE A 137 5.59 7.94 -12.81
N MET A 138 4.97 7.05 -12.03
CA MET A 138 3.72 6.37 -12.39
C MET A 138 2.56 6.88 -11.55
N LEU A 139 1.47 7.27 -12.21
CA LEU A 139 0.26 7.80 -11.61
C LEU A 139 -0.98 7.13 -12.19
N ASP A 140 -2.05 7.04 -11.39
CA ASP A 140 -3.39 6.67 -11.86
C ASP A 140 -4.16 7.91 -12.30
N ALA A 141 -5.07 7.74 -13.26
CA ALA A 141 -5.86 8.82 -13.83
C ALA A 141 -6.87 9.46 -12.84
N ASP A 142 -7.26 8.72 -11.79
CA ASP A 142 -8.20 9.17 -10.75
C ASP A 142 -7.52 9.87 -9.55
N CYS A 143 -6.23 10.18 -9.67
CA CYS A 143 -5.45 10.78 -8.59
C CYS A 143 -5.40 12.31 -8.65
N ARG A 144 -5.00 12.92 -7.52
CA ARG A 144 -4.63 14.34 -7.38
C ARG A 144 -3.25 14.43 -6.72
N LEU A 145 -2.49 15.43 -7.08
CA LEU A 145 -1.17 15.71 -6.52
C LEU A 145 -1.21 16.93 -5.63
N ALA A 146 -0.54 16.86 -4.48
CA ALA A 146 -0.21 18.06 -3.73
C ALA A 146 0.97 18.78 -4.39
N ASP A 147 1.15 20.05 -4.03
CA ASP A 147 2.27 20.88 -4.50
C ASP A 147 3.62 20.19 -4.25
N ASN A 148 4.52 20.31 -5.23
CA ASN A 148 5.86 19.74 -5.20
C ASN A 148 5.94 18.19 -5.14
N ALA A 149 4.83 17.45 -5.27
CA ALA A 149 4.85 15.99 -5.17
C ALA A 149 5.76 15.34 -6.22
N ILE A 150 5.74 15.83 -7.46
CA ILE A 150 6.62 15.37 -8.54
C ILE A 150 8.09 15.66 -8.23
N TYR A 151 8.40 16.87 -7.74
CA TYR A 151 9.75 17.26 -7.36
C TYR A 151 10.31 16.36 -6.24
N GLU A 152 9.54 16.16 -5.17
CA GLU A 152 9.93 15.33 -4.02
C GLU A 152 10.18 13.86 -4.44
N LEU A 153 9.33 13.31 -5.30
CA LEU A 153 9.50 11.96 -5.84
C LEU A 153 10.77 11.86 -6.69
N ALA A 154 10.95 12.79 -7.64
CA ALA A 154 12.09 12.79 -8.56
C ALA A 154 13.42 12.92 -7.80
N MET A 155 13.51 13.90 -6.88
CA MET A 155 14.73 14.14 -6.11
C MET A 155 15.05 13.01 -5.14
N THR A 156 14.04 12.46 -4.45
CA THR A 156 14.26 11.31 -3.55
C THR A 156 14.73 10.09 -4.32
N CYS A 157 14.12 9.84 -5.51
CA CYS A 157 14.46 8.71 -6.37
C CYS A 157 15.88 8.85 -6.94
N ALA A 158 16.26 10.03 -7.43
CA ALA A 158 17.57 10.31 -7.97
C ALA A 158 18.66 10.19 -6.91
N ALA A 159 18.47 10.81 -5.75
CA ALA A 159 19.45 10.79 -4.66
C ALA A 159 19.70 9.37 -4.13
N ALA A 160 18.68 8.53 -4.10
CA ALA A 160 18.80 7.16 -3.59
C ALA A 160 19.14 6.13 -4.68
N CYS A 161 18.94 6.43 -5.97
CA CYS A 161 18.97 5.49 -7.09
C CYS A 161 18.09 4.23 -6.85
N ARG A 162 16.93 4.44 -6.19
CA ARG A 162 16.01 3.39 -5.73
C ARG A 162 14.56 3.77 -6.03
N PRO A 163 13.66 2.78 -6.15
CA PRO A 163 12.22 3.06 -6.24
C PRO A 163 11.73 3.87 -5.03
N VAL A 164 10.78 4.75 -5.27
CA VAL A 164 10.18 5.61 -4.24
C VAL A 164 8.67 5.54 -4.31
N GLN A 165 8.03 5.43 -3.15
CA GLN A 165 6.58 5.46 -2.98
C GLN A 165 6.17 6.76 -2.29
N ALA A 166 5.29 7.53 -2.90
CA ALA A 166 4.63 8.69 -2.29
C ALA A 166 3.70 8.27 -1.14
N LEU A 167 3.34 9.21 -0.29
CA LEU A 167 2.21 9.07 0.63
C LEU A 167 0.91 9.07 -0.18
N TYR A 168 0.34 7.88 -0.38
CA TYR A 168 -0.92 7.71 -1.10
C TYR A 168 -2.10 7.61 -0.12
N ARG A 169 -2.98 8.61 -0.16
CA ARG A 169 -4.20 8.66 0.66
C ARG A 169 -5.43 8.46 -0.21
N LYS A 170 -6.34 7.61 0.25
CA LYS A 170 -7.65 7.46 -0.36
C LYS A 170 -8.69 8.09 0.57
N LEU A 171 -9.44 9.07 0.06
CA LEU A 171 -10.32 9.92 0.86
C LEU A 171 -11.76 9.45 0.73
N ALA A 172 -12.45 9.39 1.85
CA ALA A 172 -13.89 9.19 1.87
C ALA A 172 -14.59 10.52 1.54
N PRO A 173 -15.67 10.53 0.72
CA PRO A 173 -16.49 11.73 0.52
C PRO A 173 -17.02 12.27 1.85
N SER A 174 -17.13 13.59 1.97
CA SER A 174 -17.53 14.28 3.23
C SER A 174 -18.90 13.85 3.79
N SER A 175 -19.80 13.35 2.93
CA SER A 175 -21.14 12.83 3.31
C SER A 175 -21.18 11.32 3.48
N SER A 176 -20.02 10.65 3.63
CA SER A 176 -19.94 9.20 3.60
C SER A 176 -20.42 8.53 4.89
N SER A 177 -20.88 7.28 4.76
CA SER A 177 -21.23 6.42 5.90
C SER A 177 -20.01 6.10 6.76
N ASN A 178 -20.22 5.81 8.06
CA ASN A 178 -19.19 5.42 9.00
C ASN A 178 -18.34 4.22 8.52
N ASN A 179 -18.91 3.33 7.73
CA ASN A 179 -18.19 2.19 7.12
C ASN A 179 -17.07 2.64 6.17
N LEU A 180 -17.27 3.75 5.47
CA LEU A 180 -16.29 4.30 4.55
C LEU A 180 -15.16 5.01 5.31
N GLN A 181 -15.48 5.68 6.41
CA GLN A 181 -14.48 6.28 7.31
C GLN A 181 -13.58 5.22 7.95
N VAL A 182 -14.15 4.06 8.33
CA VAL A 182 -13.36 2.91 8.81
C VAL A 182 -12.46 2.37 7.69
N SER A 183 -12.92 2.34 6.46
CA SER A 183 -12.11 1.93 5.30
C SER A 183 -10.98 2.93 5.03
N GLU A 184 -11.24 4.23 5.14
CA GLU A 184 -10.20 5.26 5.04
C GLU A 184 -9.18 5.14 6.17
N PHE A 185 -9.61 4.90 7.39
CA PHE A 185 -8.68 4.67 8.51
C PHE A 185 -7.77 3.45 8.27
N ALA A 186 -8.34 2.33 7.83
CA ALA A 186 -7.56 1.15 7.47
C ALA A 186 -6.57 1.44 6.32
N TRP A 187 -6.96 2.29 5.36
CA TRP A 187 -6.10 2.77 4.29
C TRP A 187 -4.94 3.64 4.81
N ARG A 188 -5.23 4.59 5.70
CA ARG A 188 -4.20 5.43 6.34
C ARG A 188 -3.19 4.59 7.14
N LEU A 189 -3.67 3.55 7.80
CA LEU A 189 -2.80 2.61 8.50
C LEU A 189 -1.83 1.93 7.53
N LYS A 190 -2.35 1.34 6.46
CA LYS A 190 -1.57 0.57 5.49
C LYS A 190 -0.62 1.47 4.69
N ASN A 191 -1.09 2.61 4.21
CA ASN A 191 -0.39 3.40 3.20
C ASN A 191 0.29 4.66 3.77
N TRP A 192 0.14 4.94 5.05
CA TRP A 192 0.79 6.07 5.71
C TRP A 192 1.56 5.65 6.96
N LEU A 193 0.87 5.16 8.01
CA LEU A 193 1.53 4.91 9.30
C LEU A 193 2.57 3.80 9.20
N ARG A 194 2.23 2.64 8.63
CA ARG A 194 3.17 1.52 8.51
C ARG A 194 4.40 1.90 7.66
N PRO A 195 4.26 2.47 6.45
CA PRO A 195 5.42 2.93 5.67
C PRO A 195 6.23 4.03 6.36
N LEU A 196 5.59 4.91 7.15
CA LEU A 196 6.30 5.90 7.94
C LEU A 196 7.14 5.25 9.06
N GLY A 197 6.60 4.24 9.73
CA GLY A 197 7.33 3.45 10.71
C GLY A 197 8.52 2.73 10.11
N LEU A 198 8.33 2.06 8.97
CA LEU A 198 9.41 1.42 8.23
C LEU A 198 10.50 2.42 7.82
N LYS A 199 10.12 3.59 7.29
CA LYS A 199 11.08 4.66 7.00
C LYS A 199 11.86 5.10 8.23
N THR A 200 11.20 5.25 9.37
CA THR A 200 11.84 5.62 10.64
C THR A 200 12.90 4.61 11.07
N LEU A 201 12.64 3.34 10.81
CA LEU A 201 13.55 2.22 11.10
C LEU A 201 14.61 2.02 10.00
N GLY A 202 14.64 2.83 8.93
CA GLY A 202 15.55 2.66 7.79
C GLY A 202 15.22 1.46 6.91
N LEU A 203 13.98 0.96 6.97
CA LEU A 203 13.47 -0.22 6.27
C LEU A 203 12.76 0.16 4.96
N PRO A 204 12.72 -0.75 3.97
CA PRO A 204 11.94 -0.57 2.76
C PRO A 204 10.43 -0.63 3.02
N CYS A 205 9.65 -0.03 2.12
CA CYS A 205 8.19 -0.12 2.13
C CYS A 205 7.67 -0.89 0.90
N GLN A 206 6.40 -1.28 0.94
CA GLN A 206 5.69 -1.80 -0.23
C GLN A 206 5.38 -0.68 -1.22
N LEU A 207 5.28 -1.01 -2.52
CA LEU A 207 4.69 -0.15 -3.53
C LEU A 207 3.15 -0.25 -3.49
N MET A 208 2.44 0.82 -3.89
CA MET A 208 1.01 1.00 -3.61
C MET A 208 0.19 1.36 -4.87
N GLY A 209 0.72 1.13 -6.06
CA GLY A 209 0.01 1.23 -7.35
C GLY A 209 0.04 2.60 -7.99
N THR A 210 0.15 3.69 -7.24
CA THR A 210 0.23 5.06 -7.76
C THR A 210 1.18 5.91 -6.93
N GLY A 211 1.67 7.05 -7.48
CA GLY A 211 2.66 7.88 -6.80
C GLY A 211 3.99 7.17 -6.61
N MET A 212 4.41 6.42 -7.62
CA MET A 212 5.65 5.65 -7.60
C MET A 212 6.67 6.29 -8.54
N ALA A 213 7.91 6.43 -8.09
CA ALA A 213 9.02 6.89 -8.92
C ALA A 213 10.10 5.81 -9.02
N PHE A 214 10.70 5.66 -10.21
CA PHE A 214 11.69 4.63 -10.50
C PHE A 214 12.87 5.22 -11.27
N PRO A 215 14.13 4.85 -10.95
CA PRO A 215 15.24 5.05 -11.86
C PRO A 215 14.95 4.30 -13.17
N TRP A 216 15.13 4.98 -14.30
CA TRP A 216 14.81 4.39 -15.62
C TRP A 216 15.54 3.08 -15.88
N ASP A 217 16.83 3.03 -15.54
CA ASP A 217 17.65 1.83 -15.76
C ASP A 217 17.19 0.62 -14.92
N ALA A 218 16.44 0.86 -13.85
CA ALA A 218 15.85 -0.18 -13.03
C ALA A 218 14.53 -0.68 -13.64
N ILE A 219 13.58 0.22 -13.91
CA ILE A 219 12.23 -0.17 -14.31
C ILE A 219 12.18 -0.78 -15.71
N ARG A 220 13.01 -0.31 -16.64
CA ARG A 220 13.06 -0.84 -18.02
C ARG A 220 13.46 -2.31 -18.14
N ARG A 221 14.02 -2.89 -17.08
CA ARG A 221 14.49 -4.29 -17.04
C ARG A 221 13.47 -5.24 -16.41
N VAL A 222 12.40 -4.73 -15.84
CA VAL A 222 11.38 -5.55 -15.18
C VAL A 222 10.36 -6.03 -16.20
N ASP A 223 10.04 -7.32 -16.16
CA ASP A 223 8.91 -7.86 -16.91
C ASP A 223 7.61 -7.52 -16.18
N LEU A 224 6.92 -6.50 -16.69
CA LEU A 224 5.66 -6.01 -16.14
C LEU A 224 4.43 -6.65 -16.79
N ALA A 225 4.60 -7.33 -17.91
CA ALA A 225 3.52 -7.89 -18.70
C ALA A 225 2.87 -9.12 -18.02
N SER A 226 2.22 -8.91 -16.88
CA SER A 226 1.62 -9.96 -16.07
C SER A 226 0.17 -9.64 -15.67
N SER A 227 -0.63 -10.66 -15.40
CA SER A 227 -2.03 -10.55 -14.96
C SER A 227 -2.22 -10.67 -13.44
N TRP A 228 -1.22 -10.32 -12.64
CA TRP A 228 -1.32 -10.38 -11.19
C TRP A 228 -2.27 -9.32 -10.63
N LEU A 229 -3.07 -9.69 -9.62
CA LEU A 229 -4.03 -8.79 -8.97
C LEU A 229 -3.38 -7.71 -8.08
N ALA A 230 -2.11 -7.90 -7.70
CA ALA A 230 -1.33 -6.98 -6.87
C ALA A 230 0.04 -6.80 -7.54
N GLU A 231 0.02 -6.23 -8.75
CA GLU A 231 1.18 -6.01 -9.60
C GLU A 231 2.19 -5.06 -8.97
N ASP A 232 1.71 -4.09 -8.20
CA ASP A 232 2.50 -3.11 -7.46
C ASP A 232 3.33 -3.76 -6.34
N LEU A 233 2.70 -4.61 -5.53
CA LEU A 233 3.39 -5.38 -4.50
C LEU A 233 4.46 -6.30 -5.11
N ARG A 234 4.12 -6.97 -6.21
CA ARG A 234 5.06 -7.84 -6.93
C ARG A 234 6.23 -7.06 -7.47
N LEU A 235 5.99 -5.91 -8.11
CA LEU A 235 7.03 -5.01 -8.62
C LEU A 235 7.98 -4.58 -7.49
N GLY A 236 7.43 -4.19 -6.32
CA GLY A 236 8.22 -3.81 -5.15
C GLY A 236 9.13 -4.93 -4.64
N ILE A 237 8.62 -6.16 -4.62
CA ILE A 237 9.38 -7.35 -4.23
C ILE A 237 10.47 -7.66 -5.25
N ASP A 238 10.16 -7.65 -6.54
CA ASP A 238 11.11 -7.95 -7.60
C ASP A 238 12.25 -6.92 -7.64
N MET A 239 11.95 -5.63 -7.41
CA MET A 239 12.96 -4.57 -7.26
C MET A 239 13.82 -4.78 -6.00
N ALA A 240 13.20 -5.09 -4.86
CA ALA A 240 13.91 -5.32 -3.61
C ALA A 240 14.86 -6.53 -3.71
N SER A 241 14.43 -7.60 -4.36
CA SER A 241 15.26 -8.80 -4.60
C SER A 241 16.47 -8.54 -5.48
N GLN A 242 16.45 -7.45 -6.27
CA GLN A 242 17.57 -6.97 -7.06
C GLN A 242 18.45 -5.93 -6.32
N GLY A 243 18.28 -5.79 -4.99
CA GLY A 243 18.98 -4.81 -4.15
C GLY A 243 18.43 -3.37 -4.25
N ARG A 244 17.35 -3.15 -4.99
CA ARG A 244 16.72 -1.84 -5.18
C ARG A 244 15.48 -1.71 -4.28
N HIS A 245 15.71 -1.66 -2.98
CA HIS A 245 14.65 -1.65 -1.96
C HIS A 245 13.81 -0.35 -2.03
N PRO A 246 12.47 -0.39 -2.21
CA PRO A 246 11.65 0.81 -2.31
C PRO A 246 11.67 1.66 -1.04
N LEU A 247 11.65 2.99 -1.22
CA LEU A 247 11.67 3.99 -0.15
C LEU A 247 10.33 4.70 -0.02
N PHE A 248 9.93 5.01 1.19
CA PHE A 248 8.76 5.86 1.43
C PHE A 248 9.13 7.35 1.44
N CYS A 249 8.43 8.15 0.62
CA CYS A 249 8.54 9.61 0.56
C CYS A 249 7.27 10.26 1.16
N PRO A 250 7.23 10.56 2.46
CA PRO A 250 6.05 11.12 3.10
C PRO A 250 5.81 12.60 2.78
N THR A 251 6.72 13.27 2.08
CA THR A 251 6.58 14.67 1.62
C THR A 251 5.87 14.76 0.28
N ALA A 252 5.95 13.73 -0.57
CA ALA A 252 5.20 13.64 -1.80
C ALA A 252 3.80 13.07 -1.50
N HIS A 253 2.75 13.90 -1.67
CA HIS A 253 1.39 13.48 -1.37
C HIS A 253 0.60 13.24 -2.66
N VAL A 254 -0.01 12.06 -2.75
CA VAL A 254 -0.95 11.66 -3.79
C VAL A 254 -2.27 11.27 -3.13
N THR A 255 -3.39 11.74 -3.68
CA THR A 255 -4.72 11.42 -3.14
C THR A 255 -5.62 10.91 -4.24
N SER A 256 -6.56 10.02 -3.89
CA SER A 256 -7.71 9.68 -4.73
C SER A 256 -8.96 9.55 -3.86
N GLN A 257 -10.12 9.40 -4.47
CA GLN A 257 -11.37 9.22 -3.74
C GLN A 257 -11.82 7.75 -3.80
N PHE A 258 -12.54 7.32 -2.77
CA PHE A 258 -13.29 6.08 -2.86
C PHE A 258 -14.42 6.21 -3.89
N GLY A 259 -14.76 5.13 -4.58
CA GLY A 259 -15.81 5.12 -5.58
C GLY A 259 -17.15 5.64 -5.04
N ALA A 260 -17.96 6.26 -5.90
CA ALA A 260 -19.21 6.92 -5.52
C ALA A 260 -20.27 5.98 -4.94
N SER A 261 -20.28 4.70 -5.29
CA SER A 261 -21.25 3.73 -4.78
C SER A 261 -20.64 2.78 -3.74
N ALA A 262 -21.44 2.46 -2.70
CA ALA A 262 -21.03 1.49 -1.68
C ALA A 262 -20.66 0.11 -2.26
N THR A 263 -21.32 -0.29 -3.35
CA THR A 263 -21.03 -1.55 -4.06
C THR A 263 -19.68 -1.52 -4.75
N ALA A 264 -19.35 -0.42 -5.45
CA ALA A 264 -18.06 -0.24 -6.12
C ALA A 264 -16.92 -0.24 -5.10
N VAL A 265 -17.06 0.52 -4.01
CA VAL A 265 -16.10 0.54 -2.90
C VAL A 265 -15.87 -0.87 -2.33
N ARG A 266 -16.97 -1.58 -2.06
CA ARG A 266 -16.91 -2.94 -1.52
C ARG A 266 -16.14 -3.87 -2.44
N THR A 267 -16.48 -3.91 -3.73
CA THR A 267 -15.83 -4.77 -4.73
C THR A 267 -14.34 -4.43 -4.86
N GLN A 268 -13.99 -3.14 -4.83
CA GLN A 268 -12.62 -2.67 -4.88
C GLN A 268 -11.82 -3.11 -3.64
N CYS A 269 -12.35 -2.92 -2.44
CA CYS A 269 -11.71 -3.34 -1.20
C CYS A 269 -11.52 -4.88 -1.15
N GLU A 270 -12.54 -5.65 -1.55
CA GLU A 270 -12.47 -7.12 -1.61
C GLU A 270 -11.39 -7.60 -2.60
N ARG A 271 -11.24 -6.93 -3.75
CA ARG A 271 -10.19 -7.23 -4.72
C ARG A 271 -8.80 -7.01 -4.13
N TRP A 272 -8.56 -5.88 -3.45
CA TRP A 272 -7.27 -5.57 -2.83
C TRP A 272 -6.94 -6.52 -1.67
N GLU A 273 -7.91 -6.78 -0.79
CA GLU A 273 -7.72 -7.71 0.33
C GLU A 273 -7.41 -9.13 -0.18
N ARG A 274 -8.13 -9.59 -1.19
CA ARG A 274 -7.88 -10.89 -1.84
C ARG A 274 -6.50 -10.94 -2.49
N GLY A 275 -6.11 -9.89 -3.20
CA GLY A 275 -4.78 -9.77 -3.82
C GLY A 275 -3.69 -9.84 -2.77
N HIS A 276 -3.83 -9.11 -1.65
CA HIS A 276 -2.85 -9.11 -0.57
C HIS A 276 -2.75 -10.50 0.12
N VAL A 277 -3.87 -11.12 0.48
CA VAL A 277 -3.86 -12.47 1.08
C VAL A 277 -3.20 -13.48 0.14
N LYS A 278 -3.51 -13.42 -1.16
CA LYS A 278 -2.84 -14.26 -2.16
C LYS A 278 -1.32 -14.03 -2.18
N MET A 279 -0.86 -12.79 -2.08
CA MET A 279 0.57 -12.47 -2.00
C MET A 279 1.21 -13.01 -0.72
N ILE A 280 0.55 -12.91 0.43
CA ILE A 280 1.03 -13.53 1.68
C ILE A 280 1.23 -15.04 1.47
N LEU A 281 0.27 -15.73 0.91
CA LEU A 281 0.34 -17.19 0.76
C LEU A 281 1.35 -17.65 -0.30
N SER A 282 1.51 -16.89 -1.40
CA SER A 282 2.33 -17.31 -2.54
C SER A 282 3.74 -16.70 -2.56
N ALA A 283 3.89 -15.44 -2.17
CA ALA A 283 5.16 -14.71 -2.29
C ALA A 283 5.95 -14.69 -0.97
N PHE A 284 5.30 -14.57 0.20
CA PHE A 284 6.00 -14.47 1.48
C PHE A 284 6.98 -15.61 1.75
N PRO A 285 6.62 -16.90 1.63
CA PRO A 285 7.57 -17.98 1.96
C PRO A 285 8.80 -17.95 1.07
N ARG A 286 8.60 -17.72 -0.23
CA ARG A 286 9.71 -17.65 -1.21
C ARG A 286 10.61 -16.45 -0.96
N LEU A 287 9.99 -15.28 -0.71
CA LEU A 287 10.71 -14.05 -0.41
C LEU A 287 11.53 -14.18 0.85
N LEU A 288 10.96 -14.74 1.91
CA LEU A 288 11.66 -14.96 3.18
C LEU A 288 12.85 -15.93 3.01
N CYS A 289 12.65 -17.07 2.35
CA CYS A 289 13.72 -18.04 2.10
C CYS A 289 14.86 -17.42 1.27
N SER A 290 14.53 -16.71 0.19
CA SER A 290 15.54 -16.06 -0.67
C SER A 290 16.29 -14.95 0.07
N ALA A 291 15.60 -14.17 0.89
CA ALA A 291 16.18 -13.09 1.68
C ALA A 291 17.14 -13.62 2.77
N ILE A 292 16.76 -14.72 3.44
CA ILE A 292 17.62 -15.39 4.42
C ILE A 292 18.86 -15.93 3.73
N ALA A 293 18.71 -16.60 2.59
CA ALA A 293 19.85 -17.14 1.80
C ALA A 293 20.80 -16.03 1.32
N ALA A 294 20.26 -14.89 0.90
CA ALA A 294 21.03 -13.71 0.50
C ALA A 294 21.57 -12.88 1.68
N ARG A 295 21.17 -13.19 2.91
CA ARG A 295 21.47 -12.40 4.12
C ARG A 295 21.05 -10.94 4.01
N ASP A 296 19.98 -10.66 3.25
CA ASP A 296 19.43 -9.32 3.09
C ASP A 296 18.32 -9.05 4.13
N TRP A 297 18.72 -8.49 5.26
CA TRP A 297 17.81 -8.16 6.37
C TRP A 297 16.71 -7.16 5.98
N ARG A 298 16.95 -6.32 4.94
CA ARG A 298 15.95 -5.37 4.44
C ARG A 298 14.83 -6.08 3.70
N VAL A 299 15.18 -7.09 2.90
CA VAL A 299 14.18 -7.94 2.22
C VAL A 299 13.47 -8.84 3.24
N ILE A 300 14.16 -9.31 4.30
CA ILE A 300 13.51 -10.02 5.41
C ILE A 300 12.44 -9.14 6.07
N ALA A 301 12.78 -7.88 6.37
CA ALA A 301 11.83 -6.92 6.95
C ALA A 301 10.64 -6.66 6.01
N LEU A 302 10.87 -6.49 4.70
CA LEU A 302 9.82 -6.35 3.70
C LEU A 302 8.92 -7.59 3.62
N ALA A 303 9.48 -8.79 3.77
CA ALA A 303 8.71 -10.03 3.83
C ALA A 303 7.79 -10.04 5.06
N PHE A 304 8.28 -9.66 6.23
CA PHE A 304 7.46 -9.58 7.43
C PHE A 304 6.39 -8.49 7.35
N ASP A 305 6.69 -7.33 6.74
CA ASP A 305 5.68 -6.31 6.45
C ASP A 305 4.58 -6.84 5.52
N LEU A 306 4.96 -7.59 4.47
CA LEU A 306 4.00 -8.26 3.58
C LEU A 306 3.12 -9.28 4.34
N ALA A 307 3.67 -9.99 5.34
CA ALA A 307 2.96 -11.00 6.11
C ALA A 307 1.89 -10.42 7.05
N VAL A 308 1.86 -9.11 7.30
CA VAL A 308 0.79 -8.47 8.08
C VAL A 308 -0.50 -8.44 7.25
N PRO A 309 -1.52 -9.23 7.58
CA PRO A 309 -2.76 -9.29 6.78
C PRO A 309 -3.57 -8.00 6.91
N PRO A 310 -4.61 -7.82 6.09
CA PRO A 310 -5.55 -6.71 6.27
C PRO A 310 -6.02 -6.60 7.72
N LEU A 311 -6.03 -5.36 8.26
CA LEU A 311 -6.24 -5.12 9.71
C LEU A 311 -7.49 -5.81 10.27
N SER A 312 -8.58 -5.80 9.49
CA SER A 312 -9.83 -6.46 9.90
C SER A 312 -9.70 -7.99 9.97
N LEU A 313 -8.92 -8.60 9.09
CA LEU A 313 -8.64 -10.02 9.13
C LEU A 313 -7.75 -10.36 10.32
N LEU A 314 -6.72 -9.56 10.58
CA LEU A 314 -5.84 -9.73 11.74
C LEU A 314 -6.63 -9.62 13.04
N ALA A 315 -7.53 -8.63 13.17
CA ALA A 315 -8.41 -8.49 14.33
C ALA A 315 -9.30 -9.71 14.56
N ILE A 316 -9.91 -10.25 13.49
CA ILE A 316 -10.73 -11.46 13.57
C ILE A 316 -9.92 -12.66 14.01
N ILE A 317 -8.72 -12.84 13.45
CA ILE A 317 -7.83 -13.95 13.79
C ILE A 317 -7.43 -13.86 15.28
N VAL A 318 -6.98 -12.69 15.75
CA VAL A 318 -6.60 -12.46 17.15
C VAL A 318 -7.79 -12.74 18.10
N ALA A 319 -8.97 -12.20 17.80
CA ALA A 319 -10.17 -12.38 18.63
C ALA A 319 -10.63 -13.84 18.67
N ALA A 320 -10.65 -14.53 17.53
CA ALA A 320 -11.04 -15.94 17.48
C ALA A 320 -10.05 -16.83 18.23
N THR A 321 -8.74 -16.59 18.08
CA THR A 321 -7.71 -17.36 18.79
C THR A 321 -7.75 -17.09 20.29
N LEU A 322 -7.98 -15.83 20.70
CA LEU A 322 -8.14 -15.48 22.11
C LEU A 322 -9.34 -16.21 22.74
N ALA A 323 -10.47 -16.25 22.04
CA ALA A 323 -11.66 -16.97 22.49
C ALA A 323 -11.40 -18.48 22.61
N CYS A 324 -10.77 -19.10 21.60
CA CYS A 324 -10.42 -20.52 21.64
C CYS A 324 -9.46 -20.86 22.78
N THR A 325 -8.41 -20.07 22.97
CA THR A 325 -7.43 -20.31 24.03
C THR A 325 -8.00 -20.05 25.44
N ALA A 326 -8.93 -19.07 25.56
CA ALA A 326 -9.66 -18.81 26.80
C ALA A 326 -10.56 -20.00 27.20
N VAL A 327 -11.34 -20.52 26.23
CA VAL A 327 -12.19 -21.72 26.49
C VAL A 327 -11.32 -22.91 26.88
N TYR A 328 -10.19 -23.16 26.23
CA TYR A 328 -9.27 -24.23 26.53
C TYR A 328 -8.73 -24.12 27.98
N ALA A 329 -8.34 -22.91 28.41
CA ALA A 329 -7.88 -22.66 29.77
C ALA A 329 -9.01 -22.82 30.82
N LEU A 330 -10.25 -22.37 30.53
CA LEU A 330 -11.40 -22.48 31.40
C LEU A 330 -11.85 -23.93 31.60
N LEU A 331 -11.58 -24.83 30.67
CA LEU A 331 -11.82 -26.26 30.79
C LEU A 331 -10.76 -26.97 31.67
N GLY A 332 -9.86 -26.23 32.28
CA GLY A 332 -8.84 -26.75 33.22
C GLY A 332 -7.55 -27.22 32.53
N PHE A 333 -7.36 -26.94 31.23
CA PHE A 333 -6.13 -27.26 30.52
C PHE A 333 -5.06 -26.18 30.68
N SER A 334 -3.94 -26.27 29.92
CA SER A 334 -2.83 -25.32 30.01
C SER A 334 -3.24 -23.89 29.68
N SER A 335 -2.90 -22.92 30.55
CA SER A 335 -3.14 -21.49 30.35
C SER A 335 -2.03 -20.77 29.53
N THR A 336 -0.96 -21.44 29.15
CA THR A 336 0.21 -20.85 28.47
C THR A 336 -0.18 -20.20 27.15
N ALA A 337 -0.93 -20.92 26.29
CA ALA A 337 -1.41 -20.38 24.99
C ALA A 337 -2.34 -19.17 25.22
N PHE A 338 -3.20 -19.20 26.23
CA PHE A 338 -4.08 -18.09 26.58
C PHE A 338 -3.27 -16.86 27.03
N SER A 339 -2.31 -17.00 27.90
CA SER A 339 -1.48 -15.88 28.39
C SER A 339 -0.69 -15.23 27.27
N LEU A 340 -0.10 -16.03 26.37
CA LEU A 340 0.60 -15.52 25.20
C LEU A 340 -0.37 -14.80 24.24
N CYS A 341 -1.54 -15.37 23.98
CA CYS A 341 -2.54 -14.77 23.12
C CYS A 341 -3.12 -13.47 23.70
N ALA A 342 -3.32 -13.41 25.03
CA ALA A 342 -3.75 -12.19 25.72
C ALA A 342 -2.72 -11.07 25.57
N GLY A 343 -1.42 -11.36 25.75
CA GLY A 343 -0.35 -10.40 25.48
C GLY A 343 -0.33 -9.91 24.03
N THR A 344 -0.52 -10.82 23.08
CA THR A 344 -0.64 -10.49 21.64
C THR A 344 -1.85 -9.59 21.37
N ALA A 345 -3.00 -9.89 21.96
CA ALA A 345 -4.21 -9.08 21.84
C ALA A 345 -4.03 -7.67 22.42
N ILE A 346 -3.38 -7.55 23.59
CA ILE A 346 -3.05 -6.26 24.19
C ILE A 346 -2.14 -5.46 23.27
N ALA A 347 -1.08 -6.06 22.72
CA ALA A 347 -0.18 -5.40 21.78
C ALA A 347 -0.94 -4.89 20.52
N PHE A 348 -1.83 -5.72 19.98
CA PHE A 348 -2.69 -5.34 18.86
C PHE A 348 -3.60 -4.15 19.17
N LEU A 349 -4.26 -4.17 20.35
CA LEU A 349 -5.13 -3.09 20.80
C LEU A 349 -4.36 -1.79 21.04
N VAL A 350 -3.19 -1.86 21.67
CA VAL A 350 -2.32 -0.70 21.89
C VAL A 350 -1.88 -0.10 20.57
N ALA A 351 -1.40 -0.92 19.61
CA ALA A 351 -1.01 -0.44 18.29
C ALA A 351 -2.19 0.23 17.56
N THR A 352 -3.36 -0.39 17.57
CA THR A 352 -4.56 0.16 16.94
C THR A 352 -5.00 1.47 17.60
N PHE A 353 -4.90 1.57 18.91
CA PHE A 353 -5.21 2.79 19.65
C PHE A 353 -4.22 3.92 19.35
N LEU A 354 -2.92 3.63 19.32
CA LEU A 354 -1.89 4.60 18.90
C LEU A 354 -2.13 5.08 17.46
N ALA A 355 -2.47 4.17 16.56
CA ALA A 355 -2.80 4.51 15.19
C ALA A 355 -4.03 5.41 15.10
N TRP A 356 -5.08 5.13 15.88
CA TRP A 356 -6.26 5.97 15.96
C TRP A 356 -5.93 7.37 16.52
N LEU A 357 -5.11 7.45 17.58
CA LEU A 357 -4.68 8.73 18.15
C LEU A 357 -3.91 9.60 17.16
N THR A 358 -3.13 8.98 16.28
CA THR A 358 -2.23 9.69 15.35
C THR A 358 -2.85 10.00 14.00
N ALA A 359 -3.69 9.11 13.47
CA ALA A 359 -4.19 9.20 12.09
C ALA A 359 -5.68 8.86 11.92
N GLY A 360 -6.46 8.71 13.01
CA GLY A 360 -7.87 8.30 12.93
C GLY A 360 -8.86 9.20 13.65
N ARG A 361 -8.41 10.11 14.53
CA ARG A 361 -9.31 10.92 15.37
C ARG A 361 -10.20 11.88 14.59
N ASP A 362 -9.78 12.29 13.42
CA ASP A 362 -10.53 13.13 12.49
C ASP A 362 -11.60 12.35 11.70
N LEU A 363 -11.49 11.02 11.64
CA LEU A 363 -12.40 10.14 10.90
C LEU A 363 -13.38 9.41 11.79
N ILE A 364 -12.92 8.91 12.92
CA ILE A 364 -13.67 7.99 13.79
C ILE A 364 -13.74 8.60 15.19
N THR A 365 -14.93 8.91 15.65
CA THR A 365 -15.14 9.36 17.03
C THR A 365 -15.16 8.18 18.00
N VAL A 366 -14.99 8.45 19.30
CA VAL A 366 -15.06 7.38 20.33
C VAL A 366 -16.43 6.67 20.31
N LYS A 367 -17.50 7.38 19.94
CA LYS A 367 -18.85 6.79 19.81
C LYS A 367 -18.95 5.79 18.65
N ASP A 368 -18.17 6.00 17.60
CA ASP A 368 -18.15 5.13 16.42
C ASP A 368 -17.35 3.84 16.65
N LEU A 369 -16.58 3.75 17.72
CA LEU A 369 -15.82 2.51 18.06
C LEU A 369 -16.75 1.30 18.23
N LEU A 370 -17.98 1.50 18.71
CA LEU A 370 -19.00 0.44 18.79
C LEU A 370 -19.45 -0.04 17.41
N LEU A 371 -19.45 0.85 16.40
CA LEU A 371 -19.79 0.50 15.02
C LEU A 371 -18.71 -0.32 14.33
N ILE A 372 -17.44 -0.20 14.76
CA ILE A 372 -16.33 -1.01 14.25
C ILE A 372 -16.54 -2.49 14.57
N ALA A 373 -17.07 -2.83 15.75
CA ALA A 373 -17.41 -4.20 16.10
C ALA A 373 -18.46 -4.78 15.14
N ARG A 374 -19.50 -4.01 14.80
CA ARG A 374 -20.53 -4.38 13.83
C ARG A 374 -19.96 -4.55 12.42
N TYR A 375 -19.09 -3.65 11.99
CA TYR A 375 -18.36 -3.76 10.73
C TYR A 375 -17.50 -5.02 10.67
N GLY A 376 -16.85 -5.41 11.79
CA GLY A 376 -16.07 -6.65 11.91
C GLY A 376 -16.93 -7.89 11.69
N ILE A 377 -18.13 -7.95 12.27
CA ILE A 377 -19.08 -9.07 12.11
C ILE A 377 -19.49 -9.22 10.63
N ASP A 378 -19.81 -8.12 9.96
CA ASP A 378 -20.16 -8.13 8.52
C ASP A 378 -18.96 -8.57 7.66
N LYS A 379 -17.73 -8.28 8.07
CA LYS A 379 -16.53 -8.75 7.39
C LYS A 379 -16.26 -10.24 7.58
N VAL A 380 -16.56 -10.83 8.73
CA VAL A 380 -16.42 -12.30 8.95
C VAL A 380 -17.22 -13.07 7.89
N ARG A 381 -18.45 -12.64 7.61
CA ARG A 381 -19.29 -13.25 6.57
C ARG A 381 -18.64 -13.17 5.18
N ARG A 382 -17.92 -12.09 4.88
CA ARG A 382 -17.24 -11.87 3.60
C ARG A 382 -15.98 -12.70 3.44
N TYR A 383 -15.17 -12.83 4.50
CA TYR A 383 -13.95 -13.65 4.44
C TYR A 383 -14.26 -15.14 4.24
N ARG A 384 -15.38 -15.66 4.72
CA ARG A 384 -15.82 -17.03 4.37
C ARG A 384 -15.91 -17.23 2.86
N VAL A 385 -16.43 -16.26 2.11
CA VAL A 385 -16.54 -16.31 0.65
C VAL A 385 -15.18 -16.11 -0.05
N ILE A 386 -14.28 -15.34 0.53
CA ILE A 386 -12.93 -15.09 -0.03
C ILE A 386 -12.04 -16.33 0.10
N LEU A 387 -12.13 -17.04 1.21
CA LEU A 387 -11.29 -18.22 1.51
C LEU A 387 -11.85 -19.52 0.91
N SER A 388 -13.12 -19.53 0.49
CA SER A 388 -13.77 -20.72 -0.12
C SER A 388 -13.64 -20.77 -1.65
N LYS A 389 -13.03 -19.77 -2.29
CA LYS A 389 -12.73 -19.67 -3.73
C LYS A 389 -11.22 -19.57 -3.97
#